data_a23d15148b04175b01cc331a48a1a216
#
_entry.id   a23d15148b04175b01cc331a48a1a216
#
_cell.length_a   1.000
_cell.length_b   1.000
_cell.length_c   1.000
_cell.angle_alpha   90.00
_cell.angle_beta   90.00
_cell.angle_gamma   90.00
#
_symmetry.space_group_name_H-M   'P 1'
#
loop_
_entity.id
_entity.type
_entity.pdbx_description
1 polymer ?
#
loop_
_entity_poly.entity_id
_entity_poly.type
_entity_poly.pdbx_seq_one_letter_code
_entity_poly.pdbx_strand_id
1 'polypeptide(L)' 'MPGAATRRREAEVAELARALAAARCAARVAGLGTGEFVVRELLLSVIQQIDRAAEAARRL' A
#
# COMPACT_ATOMS: atom_id res chain seq x y z
N MET A 1 18.47 -2.14 -24.59
CA MET A 1 18.87 -1.62 -23.27
C MET A 1 17.76 -0.74 -22.73
N PRO A 2 17.33 -0.94 -21.49
CA PRO A 2 16.37 -0.02 -20.90
C PRO A 2 16.98 1.37 -20.74
N GLY A 3 16.22 2.38 -21.12
CA GLY A 3 16.67 3.76 -21.03
C GLY A 3 16.46 4.35 -19.64
N ALA A 4 16.84 5.63 -19.49
CA ALA A 4 16.67 6.39 -18.25
C ALA A 4 15.19 6.45 -17.83
N ALA A 5 14.26 6.56 -18.81
CA ALA A 5 12.83 6.61 -18.52
C ALA A 5 12.33 5.29 -17.90
N THR A 6 12.81 4.14 -18.38
CA THR A 6 12.47 2.83 -17.83
C THR A 6 12.97 2.70 -16.40
N ARG A 7 14.21 3.09 -16.14
CA ARG A 7 14.78 3.05 -14.78
C ARG A 7 14.03 3.96 -13.83
N ARG A 8 13.60 5.13 -14.33
CA ARG A 8 12.82 6.06 -13.50
C ARG A 8 11.46 5.46 -13.14
N ARG A 9 10.80 4.82 -14.10
CA ARG A 9 9.52 4.15 -13.85
C ARG A 9 9.69 3.03 -12.82
N GLU A 10 10.72 2.22 -12.95
CA GLU A 10 11.00 1.15 -12.00
C GLU A 10 11.22 1.69 -10.60
N ALA A 11 11.96 2.80 -10.49
CA ALA A 11 12.20 3.43 -9.19
C ALA A 11 10.90 3.98 -8.59
N GLU A 12 10.04 4.57 -9.41
CA GLU A 12 8.76 5.09 -8.96
C GLU A 12 7.82 3.98 -8.52
N VAL A 13 7.78 2.86 -9.25
CA VAL A 13 6.98 1.70 -8.87
C VAL A 13 7.48 1.12 -7.56
N ALA A 14 8.79 1.01 -7.37
CA ALA A 14 9.37 0.52 -6.13
C ALA A 14 9.03 1.44 -4.96
N GLU A 15 9.08 2.76 -5.17
CA GLU A 15 8.71 3.73 -4.13
C GLU A 15 7.22 3.60 -3.77
N LEU A 16 6.36 3.45 -4.78
CA LEU A 16 4.94 3.23 -4.55
C LEU A 16 4.70 1.97 -3.71
N ALA A 17 5.37 0.88 -4.05
CA ALA A 17 5.23 -0.38 -3.31
C ALA A 17 5.65 -0.21 -1.85
N ARG A 18 6.75 0.53 -1.60
CA ARG A 18 7.19 0.79 -0.23
C ARG A 18 6.18 1.65 0.53
N ALA A 19 5.62 2.67 -0.12
CA ALA A 19 4.63 3.54 0.51
C ALA A 19 3.35 2.76 0.87
N LEU A 20 2.91 1.89 -0.03
CA LEU A 20 1.73 1.06 0.22
C LEU A 20 1.98 0.07 1.37
N ALA A 21 3.16 -0.54 1.42
CA ALA A 21 3.51 -1.44 2.52
C ALA A 21 3.53 -0.71 3.86
N ALA A 22 4.08 0.49 3.91
CA ALA A 22 4.10 1.31 5.12
C ALA A 22 2.69 1.69 5.54
N ALA A 23 1.85 2.10 4.60
CA ALA A 23 0.45 2.45 4.88
C ALA A 23 -0.34 1.26 5.40
N ARG A 24 -0.12 0.07 4.82
CA ARG A 24 -0.77 -1.15 5.27
C ARG A 24 -0.38 -1.48 6.71
N CYS A 25 0.90 -1.36 7.02
CA CYS A 25 1.40 -1.60 8.38
C CYS A 25 0.76 -0.63 9.38
N ALA A 26 0.72 0.66 9.04
CA ALA A 26 0.12 1.68 9.90
C ALA A 26 -1.37 1.38 10.15
N ALA A 27 -2.11 1.00 9.12
CA ALA A 27 -3.52 0.67 9.25
C ALA A 27 -3.73 -0.56 10.15
N ARG A 28 -2.88 -1.57 10.03
CA ARG A 28 -2.96 -2.76 10.89
C ARG A 28 -2.67 -2.41 12.35
N VAL A 29 -1.64 -1.63 12.60
CA VAL A 29 -1.30 -1.21 13.97
C VAL A 29 -2.43 -0.40 14.58
N ALA A 30 -3.02 0.52 13.82
CA ALA A 30 -4.15 1.31 14.29
C ALA A 30 -5.35 0.42 14.62
N GLY A 31 -5.61 -0.59 13.79
CA GLY A 31 -6.70 -1.54 14.03
C GLY A 31 -6.49 -2.38 15.29
N LEU A 32 -5.25 -2.76 15.58
CA LEU A 32 -4.93 -3.50 16.79
C LEU A 32 -5.06 -2.63 18.04
N GLY A 33 -4.82 -1.33 17.90
CA GLY A 33 -4.84 -0.40 19.04
C GLY A 33 -6.21 0.18 19.37
N THR A 34 -7.23 -0.04 18.52
CA THR A 34 -8.56 0.51 18.76
C THR A 34 -9.50 -0.53 19.36
N GLY A 35 -10.33 -0.09 20.31
CA GLY A 35 -11.42 -0.90 20.84
C GLY A 35 -12.73 -0.67 20.13
N GLU A 36 -12.79 0.27 19.17
CA GLU A 36 -14.02 0.63 18.49
C GLU A 36 -14.24 -0.25 17.26
N PHE A 37 -15.37 -0.95 17.24
CA PHE A 37 -15.70 -1.86 16.14
C PHE A 37 -15.76 -1.16 14.80
N VAL A 38 -16.41 -0.01 14.72
CA VAL A 38 -16.58 0.72 13.45
C VAL A 38 -15.21 1.17 12.90
N VAL A 39 -14.35 1.68 13.78
CA VAL A 39 -12.99 2.10 13.37
C VAL A 39 -12.21 0.90 12.85
N ARG A 40 -12.29 -0.23 13.54
CA ARG A 40 -11.60 -1.45 13.10
C ARG A 40 -12.07 -1.91 11.73
N GLU A 41 -13.39 -1.86 11.49
CA GLU A 41 -13.95 -2.24 10.20
C GLU A 41 -13.53 -1.30 9.08
N LEU A 42 -13.45 0.00 9.36
CA LEU A 42 -12.98 0.98 8.38
C LEU A 42 -11.51 0.74 8.05
N LEU A 43 -10.69 0.41 9.03
CA LEU A 43 -9.28 0.12 8.80
C LEU A 43 -9.09 -1.16 7.99
N LEU A 44 -9.91 -2.18 8.21
CA LEU A 44 -9.89 -3.37 7.37
C LEU A 44 -10.23 -3.04 5.92
N SER A 45 -11.20 -2.16 5.70
CA SER A 45 -11.53 -1.69 4.36
C SER A 45 -10.36 -0.95 3.71
N VAL A 46 -9.67 -0.11 4.48
CA VAL A 46 -8.47 0.59 4.00
C VAL A 46 -7.39 -0.41 3.58
N ILE A 47 -7.15 -1.43 4.39
CA ILE A 47 -6.16 -2.46 4.08
C ILE A 47 -6.51 -3.18 2.77
N GLN A 48 -7.78 -3.50 2.57
CA GLN A 48 -8.23 -4.13 1.33
C GLN A 48 -7.95 -3.25 0.11
N GLN A 49 -8.18 -1.94 0.22
CA GLN A 49 -7.90 -1.00 -0.86
C GLN A 49 -6.40 -0.89 -1.12
N ILE A 50 -5.60 -0.89 -0.06
CA ILE A 50 -4.13 -0.87 -0.18
C ILE A 50 -3.66 -2.15 -0.90
N ASP A 51 -4.21 -3.30 -0.56
CA ASP A 51 -3.83 -4.56 -1.19
C ASP A 51 -4.19 -4.57 -2.68
N ARG A 52 -5.33 -3.99 -3.06
CA ARG A 52 -5.69 -3.81 -4.46
C ARG A 52 -4.73 -2.90 -5.20
N ALA A 53 -4.36 -1.78 -4.56
CA ALA A 53 -3.41 -0.84 -5.15
C ALA A 53 -2.03 -1.49 -5.33
N ALA A 54 -1.58 -2.26 -4.35
CA ALA A 54 -0.31 -2.97 -4.43
C ALA A 54 -0.32 -4.00 -5.54
N GLU A 55 -1.44 -4.71 -5.72
CA GLU A 55 -1.59 -5.68 -6.79
C GLU A 55 -1.56 -5.00 -8.17
N ALA A 56 -2.23 -3.86 -8.30
CA ALA A 56 -2.20 -3.09 -9.53
C ALA A 56 -0.79 -2.58 -9.84
N ALA A 57 -0.06 -2.13 -8.83
CA ALA A 57 1.31 -1.65 -9.00
C ALA A 57 2.24 -2.77 -9.52
N ARG A 58 2.00 -4.01 -9.13
CA ARG A 58 2.81 -5.14 -9.63
C ARG A 58 2.61 -5.38 -11.12
N ARG A 59 1.52 -4.90 -11.70
CA ARG A 59 1.25 -5.04 -13.13
C ARG A 59 1.75 -3.86 -13.98
N LEU A 60 2.32 -2.87 -13.37
CA LEU A 60 2.93 -1.76 -14.08
C LEU A 60 4.32 -2.16 -14.62
#